data_8c77b46880f52abe341d399ddf0d183e
#
_entry.id   8c77b46880f52abe341d399ddf0d183e
#
_cell.length_a   1.000
_cell.length_b   1.000
_cell.length_c   1.000
_cell.angle_alpha   90.00
_cell.angle_beta   90.00
_cell.angle_gamma   90.00
#
_symmetry.space_group_name_H-M   'P 1'
#
loop_
_entity.id
_entity.type
_entity.pdbx_description
1 polymer ?
#
loop_
_entity_poly.entity_id
_entity_poly.type
_entity_poly.pdbx_seq_one_letter_code
_entity_poly.pdbx_strand_id
1 'polypeptide(L)'
;SEFKFENCEFFFLASSEKHLYLHKKLHGETFPEYGVQSERYNNIATWAVDIAKSRNIHQAYIEDYSYGSVGRVFAIAENGGVLKFLLWKNNITYGTIPPTVIKKFATGKGNADKEKMQTAFVEETGFDVKKVLSMTEKQWNPSSDLIDAYYICKHGFYNGEYNGKRVEAKRKD
;
A
#
# COMPACT_ATOMS: atom_id res chain seq x y z
N SER A 1 1.35 7.47 -21.07
CA SER A 1 2.46 7.05 -20.19
C SER A 1 2.38 5.56 -19.95
N GLU A 2 3.51 4.90 -19.78
CA GLU A 2 3.61 3.48 -19.47
C GLU A 2 4.07 3.29 -18.02
N PHE A 3 3.44 2.37 -17.29
CA PHE A 3 3.90 1.99 -15.95
C PHE A 3 5.16 1.12 -16.08
N LYS A 4 6.24 1.52 -15.40
CA LYS A 4 7.52 0.81 -15.45
C LYS A 4 8.02 0.50 -14.06
N PHE A 5 8.37 -0.76 -13.81
CA PHE A 5 8.93 -1.22 -12.54
C PHE A 5 10.21 -0.46 -12.15
N GLU A 6 11.02 -0.07 -13.13
CA GLU A 6 12.26 0.69 -12.91
C GLU A 6 12.01 2.02 -12.17
N ASN A 7 10.84 2.61 -12.36
CA ASN A 7 10.43 3.86 -11.74
C ASN A 7 9.77 3.68 -10.36
N CYS A 8 9.59 2.42 -9.91
CA CYS A 8 8.97 2.15 -8.62
C CYS A 8 10.01 2.19 -7.49
N GLU A 9 9.62 2.78 -6.38
CA GLU A 9 10.28 2.70 -5.08
C GLU A 9 9.29 2.13 -4.06
N PHE A 10 9.80 1.35 -3.12
CA PHE A 10 9.01 0.69 -2.09
C PHE A 10 9.42 1.20 -0.72
N PHE A 11 8.45 1.67 0.03
CA PHE A 11 8.63 2.13 1.41
C PHE A 11 7.80 1.25 2.33
N PHE A 12 8.36 0.83 3.45
CA PHE A 12 7.65 -0.03 4.39
C PHE A 12 8.11 0.17 5.84
N LEU A 13 7.19 -0.10 6.76
CA LEU A 13 7.46 -0.15 8.18
C LEU A 13 7.57 -1.60 8.63
N ALA A 14 8.63 -1.93 9.36
CA ALA A 14 8.92 -3.25 9.86
C ALA A 14 8.86 -3.29 11.40
N SER A 15 8.46 -4.44 11.95
CA SER A 15 8.41 -4.65 13.40
C SER A 15 9.79 -4.93 14.02
N SER A 16 10.81 -5.16 13.20
CA SER A 16 12.18 -5.40 13.65
C SER A 16 13.20 -4.88 12.65
N GLU A 17 14.38 -4.55 13.15
CA GLU A 17 15.51 -4.07 12.33
C GLU A 17 16.06 -5.11 11.33
N LYS A 18 15.69 -6.37 11.46
CA LYS A 18 16.15 -7.45 10.57
C LYS A 18 15.81 -7.24 9.10
N HIS A 19 14.80 -6.42 8.80
CA HIS A 19 14.35 -6.13 7.44
C HIS A 19 14.63 -4.69 7.04
N LEU A 20 15.42 -3.96 7.81
CA LEU A 20 15.88 -2.63 7.44
C LEU A 20 17.02 -2.77 6.44
N TYR A 21 16.65 -2.95 5.19
CA TYR A 21 17.62 -3.06 4.11
C TYR A 21 17.58 -1.81 3.24
N LEU A 22 18.72 -1.17 3.11
CA LEU A 22 18.89 -0.05 2.18
C LEU A 22 19.25 -0.61 0.80
N HIS A 23 18.24 -0.82 0.00
CA HIS A 23 18.38 -1.06 -1.42
C HIS A 23 17.84 0.15 -2.18
N LYS A 24 18.40 0.46 -3.35
CA LYS A 24 17.92 1.63 -4.14
C LYS A 24 16.41 1.65 -4.42
N LYS A 25 15.73 0.51 -4.30
CA LYS A 25 14.27 0.36 -4.49
C LYS A 25 13.50 0.08 -3.20
N LEU A 26 14.15 -0.39 -2.13
CA LEU A 26 13.49 -0.82 -0.89
C LEU A 26 13.97 0.05 0.27
N HIS A 27 13.05 0.76 0.90
CA HIS A 27 13.30 1.70 2.00
C HIS A 27 12.50 1.25 3.22
N GLY A 28 13.13 0.46 4.10
CA GLY A 28 12.53 -0.03 5.33
C GLY A 28 12.86 0.85 6.52
N GLU A 29 11.86 1.11 7.35
CA GLU A 29 11.99 1.81 8.62
C GLU A 29 11.28 1.00 9.72
N THR A 30 11.66 1.19 10.98
CA THR A 30 10.92 0.62 12.10
C THR A 30 9.66 1.42 12.38
N PHE A 31 8.62 0.73 12.87
CA PHE A 31 7.44 1.45 13.36
C PHE A 31 7.85 2.44 14.46
N PRO A 32 7.38 3.69 14.40
CA PRO A 32 7.54 4.63 15.49
C PRO A 32 6.93 4.09 16.80
N GLU A 33 7.56 4.41 17.93
CA GLU A 33 6.96 4.12 19.24
C GLU A 33 5.65 4.89 19.42
N TYR A 34 4.73 4.33 20.19
CA TYR A 34 3.43 4.94 20.48
C TYR A 34 2.96 4.55 21.89
N GLY A 35 2.30 5.48 22.56
CA GLY A 35 1.68 5.26 23.87
C GLY A 35 0.23 4.79 23.76
N VAL A 36 -0.52 5.25 22.75
CA VAL A 36 -1.93 4.93 22.54
C VAL A 36 -2.21 4.62 21.06
N GLN A 37 -3.29 3.90 20.81
CA GLN A 37 -3.63 3.41 19.47
C GLN A 37 -3.84 4.54 18.44
N SER A 38 -4.42 5.66 18.86
CA SER A 38 -4.62 6.83 18.00
C SER A 38 -3.29 7.44 17.54
N GLU A 39 -2.28 7.46 18.43
CA GLU A 39 -0.93 7.90 18.10
C GLU A 39 -0.28 6.98 17.06
N ARG A 40 -0.46 5.66 17.22
CA ARG A 40 0.00 4.69 16.21
C ARG A 40 -0.58 4.97 14.84
N TYR A 41 -1.89 5.21 14.74
CA TYR A 41 -2.55 5.52 13.47
C TYR A 41 -2.04 6.83 12.87
N ASN A 42 -1.89 7.86 13.69
CA ASN A 42 -1.33 9.13 13.26
C ASN A 42 0.11 8.97 12.73
N ASN A 43 0.96 8.24 13.44
CA ASN A 43 2.37 8.03 13.06
C ASN A 43 2.48 7.31 11.71
N ILE A 44 1.72 6.24 11.49
CA ILE A 44 1.70 5.50 10.23
C ILE A 44 1.19 6.38 9.08
N ALA A 45 0.08 7.07 9.28
CA ALA A 45 -0.52 7.91 8.26
C ALA A 45 0.33 9.13 7.92
N THR A 46 0.95 9.76 8.92
CA THR A 46 1.89 10.87 8.73
C THR A 46 3.12 10.41 7.95
N TRP A 47 3.72 9.28 8.32
CA TRP A 47 4.82 8.68 7.58
C TRP A 47 4.49 8.49 6.09
N ALA A 48 3.34 7.91 5.77
CA ALA A 48 2.92 7.70 4.38
C ALA A 48 2.72 9.02 3.62
N VAL A 49 2.09 10.02 4.26
CA VAL A 49 1.86 11.34 3.66
C VAL A 49 3.18 12.10 3.45
N ASP A 50 4.12 12.01 4.38
CA ASP A 50 5.42 12.66 4.26
C ASP A 50 6.25 12.08 3.11
N ILE A 51 6.20 10.77 2.90
CA ILE A 51 6.79 10.13 1.71
C ILE A 51 6.11 10.67 0.44
N ALA A 52 4.79 10.69 0.40
CA ALA A 52 4.06 11.19 -0.76
C ALA A 52 4.43 12.65 -1.09
N LYS A 53 4.55 13.51 -0.08
CA LYS A 53 4.97 14.91 -0.25
C LYS A 53 6.41 15.03 -0.72
N SER A 54 7.33 14.28 -0.11
CA SER A 54 8.75 14.32 -0.49
C SER A 54 9.00 13.84 -1.92
N ARG A 55 8.11 13.01 -2.46
CA ARG A 55 8.15 12.48 -3.83
C ARG A 55 7.22 13.22 -4.79
N ASN A 56 6.60 14.31 -4.34
CA ASN A 56 5.65 15.10 -5.14
C ASN A 56 4.50 14.26 -5.70
N ILE A 57 3.98 13.33 -4.90
CA ILE A 57 2.86 12.46 -5.25
C ILE A 57 1.55 13.22 -4.99
N HIS A 58 0.67 13.24 -5.98
CA HIS A 58 -0.63 13.91 -5.90
C HIS A 58 -1.80 12.93 -5.89
N GLN A 59 -1.55 11.66 -6.14
CA GLN A 59 -2.58 10.62 -6.19
C GLN A 59 -2.08 9.34 -5.52
N ALA A 60 -2.93 8.75 -4.68
CA ALA A 60 -2.68 7.50 -3.97
C ALA A 60 -3.78 6.47 -4.26
N TYR A 61 -3.44 5.19 -4.23
CA TYR A 61 -4.39 4.10 -4.24
C TYR A 61 -4.18 3.25 -3.01
N ILE A 62 -5.27 2.85 -2.38
CA ILE A 62 -5.29 2.14 -1.10
C ILE A 62 -6.08 0.84 -1.28
N GLU A 63 -5.62 -0.24 -0.68
CA GLU A 63 -6.42 -1.45 -0.60
C GLU A 63 -7.71 -1.18 0.16
N ASP A 64 -8.84 -1.60 -0.41
CA ASP A 64 -10.13 -1.49 0.26
C ASP A 64 -10.30 -2.59 1.30
N TYR A 65 -11.29 -2.42 2.18
CA TYR A 65 -11.55 -3.39 3.24
C TYR A 65 -12.00 -4.73 2.67
N SER A 66 -11.48 -5.82 3.24
CA SER A 66 -11.99 -7.15 2.98
C SER A 66 -13.20 -7.42 3.87
N TYR A 67 -14.37 -7.56 3.29
CA TYR A 67 -15.61 -7.85 4.02
C TYR A 67 -15.62 -9.20 4.77
N GLY A 68 -14.64 -10.07 4.52
CA GLY A 68 -14.49 -11.36 5.19
C GLY A 68 -13.53 -11.36 6.38
N SER A 69 -12.93 -10.23 6.73
CA SER A 69 -11.97 -10.16 7.83
C SER A 69 -12.67 -10.11 9.18
N VAL A 70 -12.43 -11.10 10.04
CA VAL A 70 -12.96 -11.18 11.40
C VAL A 70 -11.89 -10.70 12.40
N GLY A 71 -12.26 -9.92 13.39
CA GLY A 71 -11.46 -9.56 14.56
C GLY A 71 -10.71 -8.22 14.46
N ARG A 72 -9.82 -8.00 13.50
CA ARG A 72 -9.03 -6.76 13.39
C ARG A 72 -9.60 -5.70 12.45
N VAL A 73 -10.81 -5.92 11.93
CA VAL A 73 -11.44 -5.06 10.92
C VAL A 73 -11.58 -3.61 11.40
N PHE A 74 -11.98 -3.42 12.66
CA PHE A 74 -12.16 -2.07 13.21
C PHE A 74 -10.83 -1.28 13.27
N ALA A 75 -9.76 -1.91 13.76
CA ALA A 75 -8.46 -1.27 13.83
C ALA A 75 -7.90 -0.94 12.43
N ILE A 76 -8.13 -1.81 11.45
CA ILE A 76 -7.76 -1.56 10.05
C ILE A 76 -8.58 -0.40 9.48
N ALA A 77 -9.89 -0.37 9.77
CA ALA A 77 -10.79 0.68 9.32
C ALA A 77 -10.45 2.03 9.93
N GLU A 78 -10.16 2.08 11.23
CA GLU A 78 -9.73 3.30 11.92
C GLU A 78 -8.42 3.84 11.35
N ASN A 79 -7.40 2.98 11.20
CA ASN A 79 -6.12 3.35 10.61
C ASN A 79 -6.28 3.87 9.17
N GLY A 80 -7.08 3.15 8.35
CA GLY A 80 -7.40 3.55 7.00
C GLY A 80 -8.16 4.88 6.93
N GLY A 81 -9.05 5.14 7.87
CA GLY A 81 -9.77 6.41 8.01
C GLY A 81 -8.85 7.58 8.29
N VAL A 82 -7.89 7.43 9.21
CA VAL A 82 -6.88 8.45 9.52
C VAL A 82 -5.99 8.72 8.31
N LEU A 83 -5.53 7.68 7.60
CA LEU A 83 -4.75 7.85 6.38
C LEU A 83 -5.53 8.63 5.31
N LYS A 84 -6.77 8.25 5.02
CA LYS A 84 -7.64 8.93 4.05
C LYS A 84 -7.86 10.39 4.42
N PHE A 85 -8.08 10.67 5.69
CA PHE A 85 -8.22 12.04 6.21
C PHE A 85 -6.95 12.87 5.99
N LEU A 86 -5.77 12.32 6.31
CA LEU A 86 -4.51 13.05 6.13
C LEU A 86 -4.14 13.24 4.66
N LEU A 87 -4.42 12.28 3.78
CA LEU A 87 -4.28 12.45 2.33
C LEU A 87 -5.14 13.61 1.84
N TRP A 88 -6.43 13.62 2.17
CA TRP A 88 -7.35 14.69 1.82
C TRP A 88 -6.88 16.06 2.35
N LYS A 89 -6.47 16.11 3.61
CA LYS A 89 -5.97 17.36 4.25
C LYS A 89 -4.73 17.92 3.55
N ASN A 90 -3.91 17.06 2.94
CA ASN A 90 -2.70 17.45 2.22
C ASN A 90 -2.91 17.56 0.69
N ASN A 91 -4.15 17.60 0.21
CA ASN A 91 -4.53 17.70 -1.21
C ASN A 91 -3.98 16.55 -2.07
N ILE A 92 -3.80 15.37 -1.47
CA ILE A 92 -3.48 14.13 -2.19
C ILE A 92 -4.79 13.40 -2.44
N THR A 93 -5.16 13.25 -3.71
CA THR A 93 -6.34 12.47 -4.09
C THR A 93 -6.11 10.99 -3.85
N TYR A 94 -7.15 10.23 -3.52
CA TYR A 94 -7.01 8.80 -3.35
C TYR A 94 -8.20 8.01 -3.93
N GLY A 95 -7.91 6.78 -4.34
CA GLY A 95 -8.90 5.78 -4.69
C GLY A 95 -8.72 4.51 -3.85
N THR A 96 -9.75 3.69 -3.73
CA THR A 96 -9.68 2.39 -3.07
C THR A 96 -9.92 1.26 -4.07
N ILE A 97 -9.21 0.15 -3.92
CA ILE A 97 -9.28 -0.99 -4.82
C ILE A 97 -9.46 -2.28 -4.00
N PRO A 98 -10.51 -3.07 -4.27
CA PRO A 98 -10.75 -4.32 -3.55
C PRO A 98 -9.62 -5.34 -3.75
N PRO A 99 -9.23 -6.12 -2.72
CA PRO A 99 -8.18 -7.14 -2.81
C PRO A 99 -8.42 -8.17 -3.93
N THR A 100 -9.67 -8.56 -4.16
CA THR A 100 -10.03 -9.51 -5.21
C THR A 100 -9.76 -8.96 -6.62
N VAL A 101 -9.93 -7.65 -6.81
CA VAL A 101 -9.62 -6.96 -8.07
C VAL A 101 -8.12 -6.96 -8.32
N ILE A 102 -7.32 -6.65 -7.29
CA ILE A 102 -5.86 -6.65 -7.36
C ILE A 102 -5.33 -8.04 -7.69
N LYS A 103 -5.80 -9.06 -6.98
CA LYS A 103 -5.39 -10.45 -7.24
C LYS A 103 -5.75 -10.89 -8.65
N LYS A 104 -6.95 -10.56 -9.13
CA LYS A 104 -7.36 -10.86 -10.51
C LYS A 104 -6.50 -10.13 -11.54
N PHE A 105 -6.17 -8.87 -11.28
CA PHE A 105 -5.31 -8.08 -12.15
C PHE A 105 -3.89 -8.65 -12.25
N ALA A 106 -3.32 -9.08 -11.14
CA ALA A 106 -1.97 -9.64 -11.07
C ALA A 106 -1.86 -11.05 -11.67
N THR A 107 -2.85 -11.93 -11.39
CA THR A 107 -2.73 -13.38 -11.62
C THR A 107 -3.82 -13.97 -12.53
N GLY A 108 -4.79 -13.16 -12.93
CA GLY A 108 -6.00 -13.63 -13.62
C GLY A 108 -7.06 -14.24 -12.70
N LYS A 109 -6.77 -14.43 -11.38
CA LYS A 109 -7.67 -15.07 -10.42
C LYS A 109 -7.86 -14.22 -9.17
N GLY A 110 -9.10 -13.84 -8.84
CA GLY A 110 -9.42 -13.00 -7.69
C GLY A 110 -9.20 -13.65 -6.31
N ASN A 111 -9.01 -14.97 -6.26
CA ASN A 111 -8.71 -15.75 -5.06
C ASN A 111 -7.25 -16.23 -4.99
N ALA A 112 -6.35 -15.60 -5.72
CA ALA A 112 -4.93 -15.96 -5.69
C ALA A 112 -4.36 -15.88 -4.27
N ASP A 113 -3.53 -16.85 -3.92
CA ASP A 113 -2.76 -16.88 -2.68
C ASP A 113 -1.47 -16.05 -2.80
N LYS A 114 -0.72 -15.95 -1.71
CA LYS A 114 0.52 -15.18 -1.65
C LYS A 114 1.61 -15.73 -2.57
N GLU A 115 1.66 -17.04 -2.77
CA GLU A 115 2.63 -17.69 -3.66
C GLU A 115 2.39 -17.31 -5.11
N LYS A 116 1.14 -17.34 -5.57
CA LYS A 116 0.76 -16.92 -6.92
C LYS A 116 1.02 -15.44 -7.17
N MET A 117 0.74 -14.60 -6.18
CA MET A 117 1.04 -13.17 -6.25
C MET A 117 2.56 -12.93 -6.37
N GLN A 118 3.38 -13.62 -5.58
CA GLN A 118 4.83 -13.54 -5.67
C GLN A 118 5.36 -14.05 -7.01
N THR A 119 4.88 -15.20 -7.48
CA THR A 119 5.27 -15.76 -8.77
C THR A 119 4.98 -14.77 -9.90
N ALA A 120 3.77 -14.23 -9.96
CA ALA A 120 3.39 -13.24 -10.95
C ALA A 120 4.28 -11.99 -10.91
N PHE A 121 4.60 -11.51 -9.71
CA PHE A 121 5.47 -10.35 -9.54
C PHE A 121 6.91 -10.61 -10.01
N VAL A 122 7.49 -11.76 -9.66
CA VAL A 122 8.84 -12.14 -10.07
C VAL A 122 8.92 -12.38 -11.59
N GLU A 123 7.93 -13.04 -12.17
CA GLU A 123 7.85 -13.26 -13.62
C GLU A 123 7.75 -11.93 -14.39
N GLU A 124 6.99 -10.99 -13.87
CA GLU A 124 6.80 -9.69 -14.52
C GLU A 124 8.01 -8.78 -14.39
N THR A 125 8.61 -8.71 -13.20
CA THR A 125 9.62 -7.68 -12.86
C THR A 125 11.04 -8.21 -12.87
N GLY A 126 11.24 -9.52 -12.78
CA GLY A 126 12.55 -10.14 -12.52
C GLY A 126 13.10 -9.86 -11.11
N PHE A 127 12.31 -9.26 -10.22
CA PHE A 127 12.76 -8.81 -8.89
C PHE A 127 12.15 -9.68 -7.78
N ASP A 128 13.00 -10.35 -7.01
CA ASP A 128 12.57 -11.18 -5.89
C ASP A 128 12.76 -10.46 -4.55
N VAL A 129 11.68 -9.90 -4.01
CA VAL A 129 11.68 -9.18 -2.73
C VAL A 129 12.16 -10.05 -1.58
N LYS A 130 11.73 -11.33 -1.52
CA LYS A 130 12.16 -12.25 -0.44
C LYS A 130 13.66 -12.48 -0.47
N LYS A 131 14.22 -12.68 -1.65
CA LYS A 131 15.65 -12.88 -1.83
C LYS A 131 16.45 -11.64 -1.43
N VAL A 132 16.01 -10.46 -1.85
CA VAL A 132 16.68 -9.19 -1.52
C VAL A 132 16.65 -8.91 -0.03
N LEU A 133 15.53 -9.21 0.66
CA LEU A 133 15.37 -9.04 2.11
C LEU A 133 15.90 -10.23 2.93
N SER A 134 16.55 -11.21 2.31
CA SER A 134 17.05 -12.43 2.97
C SER A 134 15.96 -13.14 3.80
N MET A 135 14.74 -13.17 3.30
CA MET A 135 13.60 -13.82 3.94
C MET A 135 13.58 -15.31 3.67
N THR A 136 13.10 -16.09 4.64
CA THR A 136 12.84 -17.52 4.43
C THR A 136 11.56 -17.74 3.63
N GLU A 137 11.40 -18.94 3.05
CA GLU A 137 10.19 -19.31 2.29
C GLU A 137 8.89 -19.18 3.11
N LYS A 138 8.97 -19.46 4.41
CA LYS A 138 7.82 -19.39 5.33
C LYS A 138 7.43 -17.96 5.72
N GLN A 139 8.31 -17.00 5.53
CA GLN A 139 8.05 -15.59 5.84
C GLN A 139 7.35 -14.93 4.65
N TRP A 140 6.30 -14.16 4.93
CA TRP A 140 5.54 -13.45 3.92
C TRP A 140 5.64 -11.93 4.03
N ASN A 141 5.58 -11.40 5.23
CA ASN A 141 5.71 -9.96 5.45
C ASN A 141 7.19 -9.57 5.69
N PRO A 142 7.67 -8.47 5.09
CA PRO A 142 6.93 -7.46 4.33
C PRO A 142 6.74 -7.77 2.84
N SER A 143 7.28 -8.86 2.30
CA SER A 143 7.26 -9.14 0.85
C SER A 143 5.85 -9.14 0.26
N SER A 144 4.88 -9.83 0.88
CA SER A 144 3.51 -9.88 0.37
C SER A 144 2.87 -8.49 0.32
N ASP A 145 3.08 -7.67 1.34
CA ASP A 145 2.50 -6.33 1.42
C ASP A 145 3.09 -5.41 0.34
N LEU A 146 4.38 -5.54 0.05
CA LEU A 146 5.05 -4.78 -1.02
C LEU A 146 4.57 -5.18 -2.42
N ILE A 147 4.33 -6.47 -2.64
CA ILE A 147 3.78 -7.00 -3.89
C ILE A 147 2.34 -6.50 -4.10
N ASP A 148 1.52 -6.57 -3.06
CA ASP A 148 0.16 -6.04 -3.12
C ASP A 148 0.17 -4.53 -3.42
N ALA A 149 1.02 -3.76 -2.75
CA ALA A 149 1.18 -2.32 -3.01
C ALA A 149 1.63 -2.02 -4.46
N TYR A 150 2.51 -2.83 -5.03
CA TYR A 150 2.91 -2.70 -6.43
C TYR A 150 1.72 -2.86 -7.37
N TYR A 151 0.94 -3.92 -7.21
CA TYR A 151 -0.21 -4.16 -8.07
C TYR A 151 -1.36 -3.18 -7.84
N ILE A 152 -1.53 -2.67 -6.62
CA ILE A 152 -2.45 -1.57 -6.32
C ILE A 152 -2.04 -0.32 -7.11
N CYS A 153 -0.77 0.05 -7.04
CA CYS A 153 -0.23 1.20 -7.77
C CYS A 153 -0.37 1.02 -9.30
N LYS A 154 0.02 -0.12 -9.82
CA LYS A 154 -0.07 -0.44 -11.26
C LYS A 154 -1.51 -0.46 -11.76
N HIS A 155 -2.42 -1.09 -11.01
CA HIS A 155 -3.85 -1.09 -11.35
C HIS A 155 -4.40 0.33 -11.32
N GLY A 156 -4.09 1.11 -10.30
CA GLY A 156 -4.50 2.50 -10.19
C GLY A 156 -3.99 3.36 -11.35
N PHE A 157 -2.76 3.13 -11.78
CA PHE A 157 -2.18 3.85 -12.91
C PHE A 157 -2.95 3.61 -14.23
N TYR A 158 -3.37 2.37 -14.50
CA TYR A 158 -4.06 2.04 -15.76
C TYR A 158 -5.58 2.18 -15.71
N ASN A 159 -6.19 1.94 -14.54
CA ASN A 159 -7.64 1.79 -14.41
C ASN A 159 -8.25 2.75 -13.39
N GLY A 160 -7.43 3.57 -12.73
CA GLY A 160 -7.90 4.48 -11.70
C GLY A 160 -8.79 5.55 -12.29
N GLU A 161 -10.09 5.43 -12.08
CA GLU A 161 -10.99 6.55 -12.26
C GLU A 161 -10.66 7.59 -11.18
N TYR A 162 -10.54 8.84 -11.59
CA TYR A 162 -10.44 9.99 -10.70
C TYR A 162 -11.71 10.09 -9.86
N ASN A 163 -11.80 9.38 -8.75
CA ASN A 163 -12.82 9.63 -7.73
C ASN A 163 -12.54 10.94 -6.95
N GLY A 164 -11.62 11.74 -7.46
CA GLY A 164 -11.27 13.06 -6.97
C GLY A 164 -12.11 14.20 -7.52
N LYS A 165 -13.32 13.95 -7.99
CA LYS A 165 -14.31 15.03 -8.03
C LYS A 165 -14.54 15.41 -6.57
N ARG A 166 -13.96 16.58 -6.15
CA ARG A 166 -14.47 17.29 -4.99
C ARG A 166 -15.99 17.22 -5.09
N VAL A 167 -16.59 16.40 -4.23
CA VAL A 167 -18.00 16.55 -3.94
C VAL A 167 -18.07 17.87 -3.20
N GLU A 168 -18.25 18.95 -3.94
CA GLU A 168 -18.71 20.19 -3.34
C GLU A 168 -19.99 19.79 -2.60
N ALA A 169 -19.88 19.78 -1.28
CA ALA A 169 -21.05 19.61 -0.46
C ALA A 169 -22.05 20.69 -0.92
N LYS A 170 -23.09 20.29 -1.63
CA LYS A 170 -24.21 21.17 -1.89
C LYS A 170 -24.71 21.58 -0.52
N ARG A 171 -24.37 22.81 -0.10
CA ARG A 171 -25.07 23.44 1.02
C ARG A 171 -26.54 23.36 0.65
N LYS A 172 -27.30 22.60 1.41
CA LYS A 172 -28.74 22.75 1.41
C LYS A 172 -29.00 24.03 2.16
N ASP A 173 -29.38 25.05 1.41
CA ASP A 173 -29.98 26.24 1.97
C ASP A 173 -31.30 25.89 2.66
#